data_8fd702f6eb17729324809846b74e288d
#
_entry.id   8fd702f6eb17729324809846b74e288d
#
_cell.length_a   1.000
_cell.length_b   1.000
_cell.length_c   1.000
_cell.angle_alpha   90.00
_cell.angle_beta   90.00
_cell.angle_gamma   90.00
#
_symmetry.space_group_name_H-M   'P 1'
#
loop_
_entity.id
_entity.type
_entity.pdbx_description
1 polymer ?
#
loop_
_entity_poly.entity_id
_entity_poly.type
_entity_poly.pdbx_seq_one_letter_code
_entity_poly.pdbx_strand_id
1 'polypeptide(L)' 'MKTNLDLATKLHYELNLDNFFNVDITKTKVSILGYYNLEMEVLLFSKGYQVQWNDFYKNYRFESENITIALTL' A
#
# COMPACT_ATOMS: atom_id res chain seq x y z
N MET A 1 17.85 0.96 12.48
CA MET A 1 17.22 1.40 11.20
C MET A 1 16.43 0.25 10.60
N LYS A 2 15.18 0.49 10.24
CA LYS A 2 14.36 -0.55 9.63
C LYS A 2 14.68 -0.66 8.13
N THR A 3 14.84 -1.88 7.65
CA THR A 3 14.98 -2.11 6.21
C THR A 3 13.61 -2.11 5.56
N ASN A 4 13.57 -2.03 4.22
CA ASN A 4 12.30 -2.15 3.49
C ASN A 4 11.71 -3.55 3.61
N LEU A 5 12.54 -4.56 3.83
CA LEU A 5 12.05 -5.90 4.10
C LEU A 5 11.34 -5.98 5.44
N ASP A 6 11.87 -5.33 6.48
CA ASP A 6 11.20 -5.25 7.78
C ASP A 6 9.87 -4.51 7.64
N LEU A 7 9.85 -3.46 6.84
CA LEU A 7 8.64 -2.68 6.59
C LEU A 7 7.58 -3.53 5.89
N ALA A 8 7.98 -4.32 4.90
CA ALA A 8 7.06 -5.23 4.20
C ALA A 8 6.52 -6.29 5.15
N THR A 9 7.34 -6.83 6.03
CA THR A 9 6.90 -7.81 7.02
C THR A 9 5.85 -7.21 7.96
N LYS A 10 6.08 -5.99 8.41
CA LYS A 10 5.11 -5.28 9.24
C LYS A 10 3.80 -5.07 8.50
N LEU A 11 3.86 -4.67 7.23
CA LEU A 11 2.67 -4.47 6.42
C LEU A 11 1.91 -5.78 6.22
N HIS A 12 2.61 -6.89 6.07
CA HIS A 12 1.95 -8.19 5.93
C HIS A 12 1.09 -8.50 7.17
N TYR A 13 1.61 -8.24 8.36
CA TYR A 13 0.84 -8.44 9.58
C TYR A 13 -0.34 -7.48 9.69
N GLU A 14 -0.18 -6.24 9.25
CA GLU A 14 -1.22 -5.22 9.39
C GLU A 14 -2.29 -5.32 8.32
N LEU A 15 -1.91 -5.64 7.09
CA LEU A 15 -2.80 -5.56 5.92
C LEU A 15 -3.08 -6.90 5.28
N ASN A 16 -2.37 -7.96 5.68
CA ASN A 16 -2.43 -9.27 5.03
C ASN A 16 -2.13 -9.17 3.53
N LEU A 17 -0.83 -9.11 3.20
CA LEU A 17 -0.39 -8.90 1.82
C LEU A 17 -0.81 -10.01 0.86
N ASP A 18 -1.30 -11.15 1.37
CA ASP A 18 -1.85 -12.20 0.53
C ASP A 18 -3.11 -11.74 -0.23
N ASN A 19 -3.75 -10.67 0.24
CA ASN A 19 -4.91 -10.09 -0.43
C ASN A 19 -4.52 -9.16 -1.58
N PHE A 20 -3.24 -8.94 -1.79
CA PHE A 20 -2.73 -8.09 -2.86
C PHE A 20 -2.10 -8.95 -3.94
N PHE A 21 -2.13 -8.48 -5.19
CA PHE A 21 -1.61 -9.28 -6.30
C PHE A 21 -0.17 -8.93 -6.67
N ASN A 22 0.40 -7.89 -6.11
CA ASN A 22 1.80 -7.56 -6.36
C ASN A 22 2.41 -6.82 -5.18
N VAL A 23 3.61 -7.24 -4.78
CA VAL A 23 4.40 -6.56 -3.75
C VAL A 23 5.81 -6.41 -4.29
N ASP A 24 6.28 -5.18 -4.39
CA ASP A 24 7.61 -4.87 -4.92
C ASP A 24 8.43 -4.15 -3.84
N ILE A 25 9.58 -4.70 -3.52
CA ILE A 25 10.45 -4.17 -2.48
C ILE A 25 11.74 -3.69 -3.12
N THR A 26 12.00 -2.40 -3.04
CA THR A 26 13.23 -1.81 -3.56
C THR A 26 14.05 -1.21 -2.43
N LYS A 27 15.22 -0.66 -2.77
CA LYS A 27 16.07 0.02 -1.78
C LYS A 27 15.42 1.27 -1.22
N THR A 28 14.53 1.89 -1.97
CA THR A 28 13.95 3.19 -1.61
C THR A 28 12.51 3.11 -1.12
N LYS A 29 11.77 2.08 -1.51
CA LYS A 29 10.36 1.99 -1.10
C LYS A 29 9.79 0.59 -1.26
N VAL A 30 8.61 0.41 -0.64
CA VAL A 30 7.76 -0.76 -0.81
C VAL A 30 6.54 -0.33 -1.61
N SER A 31 6.28 -1.00 -2.73
CA SER A 31 5.12 -0.72 -3.59
C SER A 31 4.19 -1.93 -3.60
N ILE A 32 2.92 -1.70 -3.34
CA ILE A 32 1.93 -2.77 -3.20
C ILE A 32 0.77 -2.46 -4.13
N LEU A 33 0.34 -3.47 -4.89
CA LEU A 33 -0.81 -3.36 -5.80
C LEU A 33 -1.90 -4.32 -5.38
N GLY A 34 -3.12 -3.84 -5.34
CA GLY A 34 -4.27 -4.66 -4.99
C GLY A 34 -5.55 -4.10 -5.59
N TYR A 35 -6.66 -4.77 -5.30
CA TYR A 35 -7.96 -4.31 -5.72
C TYR A 35 -8.58 -3.41 -4.67
N TYR A 36 -9.27 -2.39 -5.13
CA TYR A 36 -9.98 -1.47 -4.23
C TYR A 36 -11.12 -2.17 -3.50
N ASN A 37 -11.22 -1.91 -2.20
CA ASN A 37 -12.42 -2.18 -1.44
C ASN A 37 -12.51 -1.16 -0.30
N LEU A 38 -13.73 -0.90 0.14
CA LEU A 38 -13.98 0.14 1.14
C LEU A 38 -13.29 -0.16 2.48
N GLU A 39 -13.26 -1.42 2.87
CA GLU A 39 -12.61 -1.79 4.14
C GLU A 39 -11.14 -1.46 4.14
N MET A 40 -10.46 -1.71 3.01
CA MET A 40 -9.04 -1.38 2.88
C MET A 40 -8.83 0.12 2.90
N GLU A 41 -9.68 0.89 2.22
CA GLU A 41 -9.59 2.34 2.23
C GLU A 41 -9.70 2.89 3.65
N VAL A 42 -10.70 2.44 4.39
CA VAL A 42 -10.90 2.89 5.78
C VAL A 42 -9.69 2.51 6.64
N LEU A 43 -9.19 1.30 6.47
CA LEU A 43 -8.02 0.84 7.23
C LEU A 43 -6.80 1.72 6.96
N LEU A 44 -6.53 2.03 5.71
CA LEU A 44 -5.37 2.84 5.35
C LEU A 44 -5.51 4.29 5.84
N PHE A 45 -6.71 4.85 5.77
CA PHE A 45 -6.97 6.17 6.36
C PHE A 45 -6.71 6.15 7.87
N SER A 46 -7.14 5.11 8.55
CA SER A 46 -6.95 5.02 10.00
C SER A 46 -5.47 4.92 10.38
N LYS A 47 -4.62 4.47 9.48
CA LYS A 47 -3.18 4.38 9.70
C LYS A 47 -2.42 5.63 9.25
N GLY A 48 -3.12 6.65 8.77
CA GLY A 48 -2.50 7.92 8.43
C GLY A 48 -1.96 8.03 7.01
N TYR A 49 -2.30 7.11 6.12
CA TYR A 49 -1.89 7.21 4.73
C TYR A 49 -2.61 8.36 4.03
N GLN A 50 -1.88 9.08 3.18
CA GLN A 50 -2.47 10.09 2.32
C GLN A 50 -2.96 9.44 1.04
N VAL A 51 -4.15 9.82 0.58
CA VAL A 51 -4.77 9.20 -0.59
C VAL A 51 -4.87 10.19 -1.74
N GLN A 52 -4.60 9.71 -2.95
CA GLN A 52 -4.80 10.44 -4.20
C GLN A 52 -5.46 9.54 -5.22
N TRP A 53 -6.42 10.10 -5.96
CA TRP A 53 -6.99 9.42 -7.13
C TRP A 53 -6.08 9.67 -8.32
N ASN A 54 -5.68 8.59 -9.01
CA ASN A 54 -4.91 8.69 -10.25
C ASN A 54 -5.85 8.39 -11.42
N ASP A 55 -6.22 9.43 -12.18
CA ASP A 55 -7.16 9.29 -13.26
C ASP A 55 -6.59 8.54 -14.47
N PHE A 56 -5.27 8.62 -14.65
CA PHE A 56 -4.60 7.92 -15.76
C PHE A 56 -4.66 6.40 -15.56
N TYR A 57 -4.30 5.92 -14.37
CA TYR A 57 -4.31 4.49 -14.06
C TYR A 57 -5.62 4.00 -13.45
N LYS A 58 -6.56 4.91 -13.18
CA LYS A 58 -7.85 4.59 -12.56
C LYS A 58 -7.69 3.83 -11.25
N ASN A 59 -6.81 4.34 -10.39
CA ASN A 59 -6.59 3.74 -9.08
C ASN A 59 -6.49 4.80 -7.99
N TYR A 60 -6.64 4.34 -6.75
CA TYR A 60 -6.35 5.14 -5.56
C TYR A 60 -4.94 4.82 -5.09
N ARG A 61 -4.13 5.85 -4.87
CA ARG A 61 -2.78 5.70 -4.36
C ARG A 61 -2.74 6.18 -2.92
N PHE A 62 -2.30 5.31 -2.04
CA PHE A 62 -2.12 5.61 -0.63
C PHE A 62 -0.63 5.67 -0.37
N GLU A 63 -0.14 6.78 0.16
CA GLU A 63 1.28 7.00 0.33
C GLU A 63 1.62 7.37 1.76
N SER A 64 2.73 6.83 2.26
CA SER A 64 3.31 7.16 3.55
C SER A 64 4.80 6.89 3.46
N GLU A 65 5.63 7.90 3.69
CA GLU A 65 7.10 7.80 3.65
C GLU A 65 7.60 6.90 2.50
N ASN A 66 7.99 5.67 2.83
CA ASN A 66 8.58 4.73 1.87
C ASN A 66 7.59 3.69 1.37
N ILE A 67 6.29 3.92 1.55
CA ILE A 67 5.26 2.95 1.19
C ILE A 67 4.30 3.59 0.18
N THR A 68 4.04 2.87 -0.91
CA THR A 68 3.01 3.24 -1.87
C THR A 68 2.08 2.04 -2.05
N ILE A 69 0.79 2.24 -1.83
CA ILE A 69 -0.22 1.20 -2.00
C ILE A 69 -1.20 1.71 -3.06
N ALA A 70 -1.30 0.99 -4.17
CA ALA A 70 -2.22 1.33 -5.24
C ALA A 70 -3.36 0.32 -5.28
N LEU A 71 -4.58 0.82 -5.19
CA LEU A 71 -5.80 0.00 -5.23
C LEU A 71 -6.54 0.32 -6.51
N THR A 72 -6.61 -0.64 -7.42
CA THR A 72 -7.25 -0.48 -8.71
C THR A 72 -8.72 -0.92 -8.67
N LEU A 73 -9.52 -0.23 -9.43
CA LEU A 73 -10.96 -0.57 -9.54
C LEU A 73 -11.20 -1.77 -10.44
#